data_657415033c3658bf1759d4159dc7675e
#
_entry.id   657415033c3658bf1759d4159dc7675e
#
_cell.length_a   1.000
_cell.length_b   1.000
_cell.length_c   1.000
_cell.angle_alpha   90.00
_cell.angle_beta   90.00
_cell.angle_gamma   90.00
#
_symmetry.space_group_name_H-M   'P 1'
#
loop_
_entity.id
_entity.type
_entity.pdbx_description
1 polymer ?
#
loop_
_entity_poly.entity_id
_entity_poly.type
_entity_poly.pdbx_seq_one_letter_code
_entity_poly.pdbx_strand_id
1 'polypeptide(L)'
;NLDHAKSSAWVYLTGQRRVRKLPNACCDTPTPASAGVASFDEVDVFGGRTDRFDWKIVGKREMYIPYNTNRMYTVAKDSELLMPHHLNPDHVRWELHRVWVVEATLKPGQRHQAPKSRYYIDEDTWVAVLGDRWDANGQLWKTNWAHPVVMPDLPATTPQQQWGFNDLVSGAWFISGVVNEKAVHYRIVPRRPDSFFTPEAMAGEGVR
;
A
#
# COMPACT_ATOMS: atom_id res chain seq x y z
N ASN A 1 -11.73 -2.85 -14.47
CA ASN A 1 -12.61 -3.99 -14.33
C ASN A 1 -12.30 -4.71 -13.01
N LEU A 2 -13.22 -4.60 -12.05
CA LEU A 2 -13.06 -5.21 -10.72
C LEU A 2 -13.57 -6.66 -10.68
N ASP A 3 -13.45 -7.40 -11.77
CA ASP A 3 -13.78 -8.83 -11.79
C ASP A 3 -12.69 -9.63 -11.08
N HIS A 4 -12.82 -9.73 -9.77
CA HIS A 4 -11.86 -10.43 -8.93
C HIS A 4 -11.78 -11.94 -9.24
N ALA A 5 -12.79 -12.51 -9.88
CA ALA A 5 -12.76 -13.93 -10.28
C ALA A 5 -11.72 -14.21 -11.37
N LYS A 6 -11.37 -13.17 -12.15
CA LYS A 6 -10.35 -13.26 -13.21
C LYS A 6 -8.96 -12.77 -12.77
N SER A 7 -8.82 -12.32 -11.54
CA SER A 7 -7.53 -11.88 -11.02
C SER A 7 -6.61 -13.07 -10.75
N SER A 8 -5.37 -12.95 -11.19
CA SER A 8 -4.33 -13.94 -10.92
C SER A 8 -3.04 -13.22 -10.61
N ALA A 9 -2.26 -13.74 -9.69
CA ALA A 9 -0.97 -13.20 -9.34
C ALA A 9 0.13 -14.27 -9.39
N TRP A 10 1.30 -13.86 -9.81
CA TRP A 10 2.50 -14.68 -9.84
C TRP A 10 3.65 -13.94 -9.17
N VAL A 11 4.57 -14.68 -8.60
CA VAL A 11 5.79 -14.16 -8.01
C VAL A 11 6.99 -14.90 -8.58
N TYR A 12 8.04 -14.16 -8.92
CA TYR A 12 9.34 -14.75 -9.23
C TYR A 12 10.16 -14.86 -7.94
N LEU A 13 10.54 -16.07 -7.58
CA LEU A 13 11.37 -16.36 -6.42
C LEU A 13 12.83 -16.46 -6.86
N THR A 14 13.61 -15.40 -6.65
CA THR A 14 15.01 -15.31 -7.09
C THR A 14 15.89 -16.44 -6.56
N GLY A 15 15.73 -16.82 -5.30
CA GLY A 15 16.46 -17.95 -4.69
C GLY A 15 16.15 -19.31 -5.28
N GLN A 16 14.97 -19.48 -5.88
CA GLN A 16 14.55 -20.72 -6.54
C GLN A 16 14.57 -20.62 -8.07
N ARG A 17 14.77 -19.43 -8.62
CA ARG A 17 14.70 -19.11 -10.06
C ARG A 17 13.42 -19.65 -10.71
N ARG A 18 12.28 -19.51 -10.01
CA ARG A 18 10.98 -20.02 -10.45
C ARG A 18 9.89 -19.00 -10.28
N VAL A 19 9.00 -18.96 -11.27
CA VAL A 19 7.70 -18.28 -11.14
C VAL A 19 6.73 -19.22 -10.46
N ARG A 20 6.05 -18.74 -9.44
CA ARG A 20 4.95 -19.47 -8.79
C ARG A 20 3.67 -18.65 -8.84
N LYS A 21 2.56 -19.32 -9.13
CA LYS A 21 1.24 -18.73 -8.97
C LYS A 21 0.93 -18.60 -7.48
N LEU A 22 0.42 -17.45 -7.09
CA LEU A 22 -0.07 -17.22 -5.74
C LEU A 22 -1.56 -17.55 -5.71
N PRO A 23 -1.98 -18.67 -5.10
CA PRO A 23 -3.37 -19.12 -5.18
C PRO A 23 -4.35 -18.14 -4.51
N ASN A 24 -3.90 -17.42 -3.49
CA ASN A 24 -4.70 -16.51 -2.69
C ASN A 24 -4.00 -15.15 -2.52
N ALA A 25 -3.58 -14.52 -3.63
CA ALA A 25 -2.99 -13.18 -3.59
C ALA A 25 -4.09 -12.12 -3.38
N CYS A 26 -4.81 -12.22 -2.29
CA CYS A 26 -5.83 -11.27 -1.93
C CYS A 26 -6.00 -11.20 -0.41
N CYS A 27 -6.69 -10.17 -0.03
CA CYS A 27 -7.30 -10.07 1.29
C CYS A 27 -6.24 -10.06 2.40
N ASP A 28 -6.52 -10.69 3.51
CA ASP A 28 -5.63 -10.80 4.67
C ASP A 28 -4.55 -11.88 4.55
N THR A 29 -4.30 -12.41 3.35
CA THR A 29 -3.19 -13.34 3.12
C THR A 29 -1.87 -12.61 3.30
N PRO A 30 -0.95 -13.12 4.15
CA PRO A 30 0.35 -12.51 4.36
C PRO A 30 1.18 -12.43 3.08
N THR A 31 1.88 -11.31 2.87
CA THR A 31 2.75 -11.15 1.70
C THR A 31 4.14 -11.75 1.98
N PRO A 32 4.71 -12.54 1.06
CA PRO A 32 6.05 -13.09 1.22
C PRO A 32 7.14 -12.02 1.34
N ALA A 33 6.95 -10.88 0.66
CA ALA A 33 7.92 -9.79 0.63
C ALA A 33 8.05 -9.05 1.97
N SER A 34 7.07 -9.18 2.86
CA SER A 34 7.06 -8.52 4.16
C SER A 34 7.39 -9.48 5.33
N ALA A 35 7.93 -10.66 5.05
CA ALA A 35 8.09 -11.71 6.06
C ALA A 35 6.75 -12.06 6.79
N GLY A 36 5.62 -11.83 6.13
CA GLY A 36 4.30 -12.15 6.65
C GLY A 36 3.65 -11.09 7.55
N VAL A 37 4.31 -9.95 7.81
CA VAL A 37 3.73 -8.90 8.68
C VAL A 37 2.71 -8.03 7.96
N ALA A 38 2.82 -7.88 6.64
CA ALA A 38 1.82 -7.20 5.81
C ALA A 38 0.92 -8.20 5.09
N SER A 39 -0.32 -7.84 4.83
CA SER A 39 -1.26 -8.59 3.99
C SER A 39 -1.41 -7.95 2.60
N PHE A 40 -1.95 -8.73 1.64
CA PHE A 40 -2.11 -8.24 0.26
C PHE A 40 -3.06 -7.05 0.16
N ASP A 41 -4.04 -6.96 1.03
CA ASP A 41 -5.00 -5.85 1.02
C ASP A 41 -4.53 -4.60 1.77
N GLU A 42 -3.34 -4.63 2.37
CA GLU A 42 -2.70 -3.46 2.98
C GLU A 42 -1.85 -2.65 1.99
N VAL A 43 -1.63 -3.19 0.79
CA VAL A 43 -0.89 -2.48 -0.26
C VAL A 43 -1.58 -1.15 -0.58
N ASP A 44 -0.82 -0.06 -0.58
CA ASP A 44 -1.31 1.30 -0.84
C ASP A 44 -2.50 1.69 0.05
N VAL A 45 -2.44 1.32 1.34
CA VAL A 45 -3.49 1.46 2.37
C VAL A 45 -4.67 0.52 2.15
N PHE A 46 -5.15 0.35 0.92
CA PHE A 46 -6.17 -0.63 0.56
C PHE A 46 -6.02 -1.11 -0.89
N GLY A 47 -5.39 -2.27 -1.06
CA GLY A 47 -5.32 -3.01 -2.34
C GLY A 47 -6.26 -4.22 -2.40
N GLY A 48 -7.26 -4.29 -1.54
CA GLY A 48 -8.09 -5.46 -1.32
C GLY A 48 -9.32 -5.57 -2.22
N ARG A 49 -10.09 -6.61 -1.98
CA ARG A 49 -11.38 -6.88 -2.62
C ARG A 49 -12.50 -6.09 -1.96
N THR A 50 -13.16 -5.25 -2.73
CA THR A 50 -14.27 -4.42 -2.22
C THR A 50 -15.55 -5.20 -1.99
N ASP A 51 -15.77 -6.32 -2.68
CA ASP A 51 -16.99 -7.13 -2.62
C ASP A 51 -17.19 -7.89 -1.30
N ARG A 52 -16.13 -8.00 -0.49
CA ARG A 52 -16.16 -8.69 0.82
C ARG A 52 -16.69 -7.83 1.96
N PHE A 53 -16.80 -6.53 1.75
CA PHE A 53 -17.15 -5.56 2.78
C PHE A 53 -18.42 -4.81 2.42
N ASP A 54 -19.17 -4.40 3.42
CA ASP A 54 -20.18 -3.37 3.33
C ASP A 54 -19.51 -2.02 3.56
N TRP A 55 -19.69 -1.11 2.62
CA TRP A 55 -19.03 0.18 2.58
C TRP A 55 -20.00 1.29 2.96
N LYS A 56 -19.55 2.22 3.80
CA LYS A 56 -20.31 3.38 4.21
C LYS A 56 -19.47 4.64 4.10
N ILE A 57 -19.95 5.63 3.36
CA ILE A 57 -19.41 6.98 3.41
C ILE A 57 -19.94 7.63 4.68
N VAL A 58 -19.05 7.96 5.61
CA VAL A 58 -19.37 8.60 6.89
C VAL A 58 -19.57 10.10 6.71
N GLY A 59 -18.76 10.69 5.82
CA GLY A 59 -18.80 12.13 5.52
C GLY A 59 -17.43 12.65 5.15
N LYS A 60 -17.28 13.96 5.19
CA LYS A 60 -15.98 14.65 5.03
C LYS A 60 -15.50 15.21 6.36
N ARG A 61 -14.19 15.35 6.48
CA ARG A 61 -13.58 16.08 7.59
C ARG A 61 -12.24 16.69 7.17
N GLU A 62 -11.86 17.74 7.85
CA GLU A 62 -10.50 18.28 7.74
C GLU A 62 -9.58 17.56 8.72
N MET A 63 -8.39 17.17 8.25
CA MET A 63 -7.36 16.55 9.06
C MET A 63 -5.99 16.69 8.41
N TYR A 64 -4.94 16.56 9.18
CA TYR A 64 -3.59 16.48 8.65
C TYR A 64 -3.38 15.12 7.99
N ILE A 65 -2.90 15.14 6.76
CA ILE A 65 -2.57 13.95 5.96
C ILE A 65 -1.16 14.07 5.38
N PRO A 66 -0.50 12.95 5.07
CA PRO A 66 0.71 12.98 4.25
C PRO A 66 0.39 13.59 2.88
N TYR A 67 1.07 14.67 2.54
CA TYR A 67 0.83 15.37 1.27
C TYR A 67 2.10 16.07 0.79
N ASN A 68 2.33 16.14 -0.54
CA ASN A 68 3.56 16.69 -1.13
C ASN A 68 4.83 16.10 -0.49
N THR A 69 4.88 14.79 -0.32
CA THR A 69 5.90 14.11 0.48
C THR A 69 7.23 13.92 -0.26
N ASN A 70 7.45 14.62 -1.35
CA ASN A 70 8.66 14.54 -2.19
C ASN A 70 9.96 14.67 -1.38
N ARG A 71 9.94 15.41 -0.26
CA ARG A 71 11.11 15.58 0.60
C ARG A 71 11.66 14.24 1.11
N MET A 72 10.81 13.23 1.30
CA MET A 72 11.25 11.90 1.72
C MET A 72 12.24 11.25 0.74
N TYR A 73 12.19 11.63 -0.53
CA TYR A 73 13.07 11.10 -1.59
C TYR A 73 14.38 11.89 -1.75
N THR A 74 14.51 13.01 -1.05
CA THR A 74 15.76 13.82 -1.09
C THR A 74 16.76 13.41 -0.02
N VAL A 75 16.37 12.55 0.90
CA VAL A 75 17.23 12.01 1.95
C VAL A 75 18.21 11.01 1.33
N ALA A 76 19.49 11.18 1.60
CA ALA A 76 20.55 10.42 0.91
C ALA A 76 20.64 8.96 1.36
N LYS A 77 20.29 8.68 2.62
CA LYS A 77 20.42 7.34 3.20
C LYS A 77 19.09 6.87 3.78
N ASP A 78 18.76 5.61 3.57
CA ASP A 78 17.59 4.98 4.19
C ASP A 78 17.61 5.13 5.72
N SER A 79 18.79 5.05 6.35
CA SER A 79 18.96 5.20 7.80
C SER A 79 18.64 6.60 8.36
N GLU A 80 18.58 7.63 7.52
CA GLU A 80 18.16 8.98 7.92
C GLU A 80 16.63 9.10 7.93
N LEU A 81 15.95 8.31 7.11
CA LEU A 81 14.50 8.26 6.98
C LEU A 81 13.87 7.27 7.96
N LEU A 82 14.52 6.11 8.15
CA LEU A 82 13.97 5.00 8.92
C LEU A 82 14.44 5.06 10.37
N MET A 83 13.49 5.23 11.28
CA MET A 83 13.73 5.17 12.73
C MET A 83 13.30 3.80 13.28
N PRO A 84 13.63 3.44 14.53
CA PRO A 84 13.32 2.11 15.08
C PRO A 84 11.85 1.68 14.99
N HIS A 85 10.90 2.62 15.12
CA HIS A 85 9.46 2.34 15.17
C HIS A 85 8.60 3.26 14.29
N HIS A 86 9.20 4.18 13.53
CA HIS A 86 8.49 5.17 12.71
C HIS A 86 9.41 5.78 11.66
N LEU A 87 8.83 6.53 10.73
CA LEU A 87 9.60 7.41 9.84
C LEU A 87 10.10 8.64 10.60
N ASN A 88 11.25 9.15 10.21
CA ASN A 88 11.78 10.40 10.75
C ASN A 88 10.83 11.57 10.39
N PRO A 89 10.19 12.20 11.38
CA PRO A 89 9.19 13.24 11.15
C PRO A 89 9.76 14.49 10.44
N ASP A 90 11.06 14.72 10.53
CA ASP A 90 11.70 15.86 9.86
C ASP A 90 11.65 15.78 8.33
N HIS A 91 11.43 14.58 7.80
CA HIS A 91 11.36 14.32 6.37
C HIS A 91 9.94 14.05 5.86
N VAL A 92 8.98 13.83 6.76
CA VAL A 92 7.58 13.61 6.42
C VAL A 92 6.82 14.93 6.42
N ARG A 93 6.14 15.23 5.32
CA ARG A 93 5.31 16.43 5.23
C ARG A 93 3.84 16.08 5.46
N TRP A 94 3.20 16.89 6.30
CA TRP A 94 1.78 16.83 6.63
C TRP A 94 1.12 18.14 6.30
N GLU A 95 -0.04 18.10 5.65
CA GLU A 95 -0.83 19.28 5.30
C GLU A 95 -2.27 19.09 5.75
N LEU A 96 -2.94 20.20 6.08
CA LEU A 96 -4.36 20.21 6.44
C LEU A 96 -5.17 20.10 5.13
N HIS A 97 -5.86 18.97 4.96
CA HIS A 97 -6.70 18.69 3.81
C HIS A 97 -8.07 18.19 4.24
N ARG A 98 -9.01 18.25 3.31
CA ARG A 98 -10.32 17.66 3.49
C ARG A 98 -10.34 16.26 2.88
N VAL A 99 -10.78 15.29 3.67
CA VAL A 99 -10.84 13.89 3.27
C VAL A 99 -12.26 13.34 3.34
N TRP A 100 -12.55 12.40 2.47
CA TRP A 100 -13.68 11.51 2.62
C TRP A 100 -13.34 10.44 3.65
N VAL A 101 -14.24 10.24 4.62
CA VAL A 101 -14.14 9.16 5.60
C VAL A 101 -15.04 8.02 5.15
N VAL A 102 -14.43 6.86 4.89
CA VAL A 102 -15.11 5.67 4.40
C VAL A 102 -14.89 4.51 5.37
N GLU A 103 -15.95 3.90 5.84
CA GLU A 103 -15.89 2.71 6.68
C GLU A 103 -16.17 1.46 5.86
N ALA A 104 -15.42 0.39 6.17
CA ALA A 104 -15.61 -0.95 5.65
C ALA A 104 -15.92 -1.90 6.82
N THR A 105 -17.02 -2.62 6.73
CA THR A 105 -17.40 -3.67 7.68
C THR A 105 -17.48 -4.99 6.95
N LEU A 106 -16.85 -6.01 7.48
CA LEU A 106 -16.83 -7.34 6.87
C LEU A 106 -18.24 -7.92 6.78
N LYS A 107 -18.63 -8.40 5.61
CA LYS A 107 -19.95 -9.02 5.39
C LYS A 107 -20.11 -10.31 6.19
N PRO A 108 -21.33 -10.65 6.59
CA PRO A 108 -21.63 -11.95 7.21
C PRO A 108 -21.11 -13.12 6.37
N GLY A 109 -20.54 -14.12 7.02
CA GLY A 109 -20.01 -15.32 6.36
C GLY A 109 -18.62 -15.14 5.71
N GLN A 110 -18.08 -13.92 5.71
CA GLN A 110 -16.70 -13.66 5.29
C GLN A 110 -15.76 -13.77 6.49
N ARG A 111 -14.48 -14.01 6.19
CA ARG A 111 -13.41 -14.07 7.20
C ARG A 111 -12.30 -13.11 6.85
N HIS A 112 -11.86 -12.32 7.83
CA HIS A 112 -10.76 -11.37 7.71
C HIS A 112 -10.16 -11.06 9.08
N GLN A 113 -8.86 -10.83 9.18
CA GLN A 113 -8.19 -10.46 10.43
C GLN A 113 -8.65 -9.09 10.95
N ALA A 114 -8.93 -8.15 10.03
CA ALA A 114 -9.51 -6.84 10.34
C ALA A 114 -10.96 -6.76 9.84
N PRO A 115 -11.96 -7.17 10.64
CA PRO A 115 -13.36 -7.14 10.22
C PRO A 115 -13.94 -5.72 10.09
N LYS A 116 -13.26 -4.72 10.63
CA LYS A 116 -13.61 -3.31 10.49
C LYS A 116 -12.38 -2.50 10.11
N SER A 117 -12.58 -1.59 9.16
CA SER A 117 -11.56 -0.63 8.76
C SER A 117 -12.18 0.73 8.48
N ARG A 118 -11.39 1.79 8.58
CA ARG A 118 -11.77 3.15 8.20
C ARG A 118 -10.66 3.74 7.36
N TYR A 119 -11.03 4.32 6.23
CA TYR A 119 -10.10 4.92 5.28
C TYR A 119 -10.34 6.41 5.17
N TYR A 120 -9.27 7.16 4.99
CA TYR A 120 -9.28 8.59 4.80
C TYR A 120 -8.75 8.86 3.40
N ILE A 121 -9.65 9.26 2.51
CA ILE A 121 -9.37 9.46 1.09
C ILE A 121 -9.31 10.95 0.84
N ASP A 122 -8.17 11.43 0.39
CA ASP A 122 -7.99 12.83 0.02
C ASP A 122 -8.93 13.21 -1.13
N GLU A 123 -9.62 14.35 -0.99
CA GLU A 123 -10.64 14.74 -1.97
C GLU A 123 -10.06 15.25 -3.30
N ASP A 124 -8.81 15.69 -3.30
CA ASP A 124 -8.15 16.24 -4.48
C ASP A 124 -7.49 15.13 -5.31
N THR A 125 -6.77 14.23 -4.68
CA THR A 125 -6.03 13.15 -5.36
C THR A 125 -6.77 11.83 -5.45
N TRP A 126 -7.84 11.64 -4.67
CA TRP A 126 -8.57 10.39 -4.51
C TRP A 126 -7.74 9.22 -3.98
N VAL A 127 -6.62 9.53 -3.36
CA VAL A 127 -5.73 8.54 -2.71
C VAL A 127 -6.22 8.26 -1.29
N ALA A 128 -6.30 6.99 -0.93
CA ALA A 128 -6.44 6.59 0.46
C ALA A 128 -5.07 6.81 1.15
N VAL A 129 -4.93 7.90 1.85
CA VAL A 129 -3.65 8.32 2.45
C VAL A 129 -3.45 7.78 3.86
N LEU A 130 -4.52 7.52 4.58
CA LEU A 130 -4.52 6.94 5.92
C LEU A 130 -5.61 5.88 6.06
N GLY A 131 -5.39 4.93 6.96
CA GLY A 131 -6.38 3.91 7.28
C GLY A 131 -6.19 3.36 8.68
N ASP A 132 -7.29 3.08 9.36
CA ASP A 132 -7.34 2.42 10.66
C ASP A 132 -7.97 1.04 10.50
N ARG A 133 -7.43 0.04 11.18
CA ARG A 133 -7.92 -1.33 11.16
C ARG A 133 -8.14 -1.83 12.58
N TRP A 134 -9.30 -2.40 12.81
CA TRP A 134 -9.68 -3.02 14.09
C TRP A 134 -9.68 -4.54 13.96
N ASP A 135 -9.18 -5.20 14.99
CA ASP A 135 -9.20 -6.65 15.11
C ASP A 135 -10.62 -7.20 15.42
N ALA A 136 -10.73 -8.52 15.55
CA ALA A 136 -11.98 -9.18 15.86
C ALA A 136 -12.55 -8.83 17.26
N ASN A 137 -11.72 -8.34 18.18
CA ASN A 137 -12.12 -7.88 19.51
C ASN A 137 -12.54 -6.41 19.53
N GLY A 138 -12.46 -5.72 18.38
CA GLY A 138 -12.75 -4.30 18.27
C GLY A 138 -11.61 -3.39 18.78
N GLN A 139 -10.42 -3.94 19.01
CA GLN A 139 -9.23 -3.17 19.36
C GLN A 139 -8.64 -2.54 18.10
N LEU A 140 -8.26 -1.27 18.16
CA LEU A 140 -7.48 -0.64 17.11
C LEU A 140 -6.12 -1.36 17.01
N TRP A 141 -5.94 -2.04 15.90
CA TRP A 141 -4.78 -2.92 15.70
C TRP A 141 -3.69 -2.28 14.88
N LYS A 142 -4.05 -1.78 13.68
CA LYS A 142 -3.08 -1.18 12.76
C LYS A 142 -3.53 0.19 12.29
N THR A 143 -2.56 1.06 12.07
CA THR A 143 -2.74 2.32 11.34
C THR A 143 -1.92 2.24 10.05
N ASN A 144 -2.59 2.31 8.92
CA ASN A 144 -1.97 2.29 7.59
C ASN A 144 -1.79 3.71 7.07
N TRP A 145 -0.75 3.92 6.27
CA TRP A 145 -0.46 5.21 5.66
C TRP A 145 0.20 5.04 4.29
N ALA A 146 0.00 6.04 3.43
CA ALA A 146 0.69 6.19 2.16
C ALA A 146 1.24 7.61 2.05
N HIS A 147 2.41 7.73 1.43
CA HIS A 147 3.07 9.01 1.18
C HIS A 147 3.07 9.31 -0.33
N PRO A 148 2.07 10.06 -0.83
CA PRO A 148 1.97 10.39 -2.24
C PRO A 148 3.13 11.26 -2.71
N VAL A 149 3.64 10.98 -3.89
CA VAL A 149 4.70 11.76 -4.54
C VAL A 149 4.12 12.52 -5.70
N VAL A 150 4.40 13.80 -5.75
CA VAL A 150 4.07 14.66 -6.89
C VAL A 150 5.16 14.53 -7.94
N MET A 151 4.76 14.27 -9.17
CA MET A 151 5.61 14.20 -10.37
C MET A 151 5.27 15.35 -11.31
N PRO A 152 5.91 16.53 -11.16
CA PRO A 152 5.52 17.73 -11.93
C PRO A 152 5.68 17.56 -13.45
N ASP A 153 6.68 16.78 -13.86
CA ASP A 153 6.97 16.51 -15.28
C ASP A 153 5.83 15.74 -15.98
N LEU A 154 4.97 15.10 -15.19
CA LEU A 154 3.87 14.27 -15.70
C LEU A 154 2.50 14.82 -15.38
N PRO A 155 2.36 16.01 -14.80
CA PRO A 155 1.30 16.55 -13.96
C PRO A 155 0.47 15.43 -13.27
N ALA A 156 1.16 14.61 -12.49
CA ALA A 156 0.58 13.45 -11.83
C ALA A 156 1.04 13.34 -10.37
N THR A 157 0.26 12.64 -9.58
CA THR A 157 0.65 12.19 -8.25
C THR A 157 0.52 10.68 -8.17
N THR A 158 1.40 10.02 -7.43
CA THR A 158 1.33 8.58 -7.23
C THR A 158 1.34 8.22 -5.74
N PRO A 159 0.42 7.39 -5.28
CA PRO A 159 0.45 6.83 -3.92
C PRO A 159 1.43 5.67 -3.78
N GLN A 160 1.84 5.06 -4.88
CA GLN A 160 2.48 3.74 -4.93
C GLN A 160 3.97 3.74 -4.62
N GLN A 161 4.55 4.85 -4.15
CA GLN A 161 5.98 4.86 -3.86
C GLN A 161 6.28 4.38 -2.44
N GLN A 162 5.66 5.00 -1.44
CA GLN A 162 5.91 4.63 -0.05
C GLN A 162 4.57 4.47 0.68
N TRP A 163 4.34 3.29 1.18
CA TRP A 163 3.20 2.95 2.02
C TRP A 163 3.62 2.00 3.13
N GLY A 164 2.88 1.99 4.19
CA GLY A 164 3.18 1.13 5.31
C GLY A 164 2.11 1.15 6.38
N PHE A 165 2.46 0.62 7.53
CA PHE A 165 1.60 0.62 8.71
C PHE A 165 2.42 0.56 10.00
N ASN A 166 1.76 0.92 11.09
CA ASN A 166 2.20 0.66 12.45
C ASN A 166 1.22 -0.33 13.10
N ASP A 167 1.71 -1.44 13.61
CA ASP A 167 0.96 -2.40 14.41
C ASP A 167 1.02 -1.94 15.88
N LEU A 168 -0.12 -1.49 16.39
CA LEU A 168 -0.22 -0.89 17.73
C LEU A 168 -0.26 -1.93 18.85
N VAL A 169 -0.40 -3.21 18.50
CA VAL A 169 -0.43 -4.30 19.47
C VAL A 169 0.97 -4.90 19.65
N SER A 170 1.67 -5.17 18.56
CA SER A 170 3.01 -5.75 18.60
C SER A 170 4.14 -4.72 18.66
N GLY A 171 3.86 -3.46 18.32
CA GLY A 171 4.86 -2.41 18.15
C GLY A 171 5.70 -2.54 16.87
N ALA A 172 5.39 -3.52 16.03
CA ALA A 172 6.03 -3.67 14.72
C ALA A 172 5.54 -2.57 13.75
N TRP A 173 6.37 -2.25 12.78
CA TRP A 173 6.00 -1.39 11.68
C TRP A 173 6.60 -1.89 10.38
N PHE A 174 6.01 -1.50 9.28
CA PHE A 174 6.45 -1.90 7.95
C PHE A 174 6.38 -0.71 7.00
N ILE A 175 7.33 -0.63 6.09
CA ILE A 175 7.32 0.30 4.95
C ILE A 175 7.73 -0.44 3.68
N SER A 176 7.07 -0.11 2.58
CA SER A 176 7.44 -0.49 1.23
C SER A 176 7.86 0.74 0.43
N GLY A 177 8.62 0.54 -0.63
CA GLY A 177 8.96 1.60 -1.58
C GLY A 177 10.09 2.52 -1.16
N VAL A 178 10.93 2.15 -0.18
CA VAL A 178 12.13 2.89 0.16
C VAL A 178 13.16 2.69 -0.96
N VAL A 179 13.50 3.77 -1.64
CA VAL A 179 14.35 3.76 -2.83
C VAL A 179 15.45 4.85 -2.78
N ASN A 180 15.66 5.46 -1.62
CA ASN A 180 16.53 6.63 -1.46
C ASN A 180 17.97 6.36 -1.89
N GLU A 181 18.52 5.18 -1.59
CA GLU A 181 19.88 4.80 -1.98
C GLU A 181 19.98 4.28 -3.43
N LYS A 182 18.87 4.34 -4.20
CA LYS A 182 18.86 3.94 -5.60
C LYS A 182 19.16 5.12 -6.51
N ALA A 183 19.95 4.89 -7.55
CA ALA A 183 20.28 5.93 -8.54
C ALA A 183 19.04 6.43 -9.33
N VAL A 184 17.99 5.62 -9.42
CA VAL A 184 16.75 5.96 -10.13
C VAL A 184 15.56 5.57 -9.27
N HIS A 185 14.77 6.54 -8.86
CA HIS A 185 13.60 6.34 -8.01
C HIS A 185 12.39 5.82 -8.79
N TYR A 186 12.17 6.34 -9.99
CA TYR A 186 11.13 5.88 -10.92
C TYR A 186 11.56 6.09 -12.36
N ARG A 187 10.95 5.37 -13.25
CA ARG A 187 11.17 5.53 -14.70
C ARG A 187 9.84 5.45 -15.43
N ILE A 188 9.58 6.43 -16.28
CA ILE A 188 8.47 6.40 -17.22
C ILE A 188 8.93 5.64 -18.45
N VAL A 189 8.14 4.65 -18.80
CA VAL A 189 8.40 3.84 -19.99
C VAL A 189 7.18 3.85 -20.91
N PRO A 190 7.35 3.68 -22.22
CA PRO A 190 6.22 3.46 -23.12
C PRO A 190 5.38 2.26 -22.66
N ARG A 191 4.09 2.28 -22.99
CA ARG A 191 3.18 1.18 -22.71
C ARG A 191 3.80 -0.14 -23.19
N ARG A 192 3.89 -1.11 -22.29
CA ARG A 192 4.33 -2.47 -22.61
C ARG A 192 3.18 -3.25 -23.24
N PRO A 193 3.45 -4.18 -24.17
CA PRO A 193 2.41 -5.07 -24.70
C PRO A 193 1.91 -6.02 -23.61
N ASP A 194 0.71 -6.54 -23.77
CA ASP A 194 0.08 -7.42 -22.77
C ASP A 194 0.90 -8.71 -22.53
N SER A 195 1.63 -9.18 -23.54
CA SER A 195 2.55 -10.33 -23.43
C SER A 195 3.70 -10.09 -22.44
N PHE A 196 4.03 -8.85 -22.12
CA PHE A 196 5.03 -8.50 -21.09
C PHE A 196 4.57 -8.90 -19.67
N PHE A 197 3.26 -8.88 -19.44
CA PHE A 197 2.66 -9.14 -18.13
C PHE A 197 2.21 -10.61 -17.97
N THR A 198 3.02 -11.53 -18.49
CA THR A 198 2.77 -12.98 -18.39
C THR A 198 3.77 -13.66 -17.46
N PRO A 199 3.42 -14.83 -16.88
CA PRO A 199 4.36 -15.61 -16.09
C PRO A 199 5.63 -15.99 -16.84
N GLU A 200 5.53 -16.26 -18.15
CA GLU A 200 6.63 -16.63 -19.02
C GLU A 200 7.59 -15.46 -19.23
N ALA A 201 7.08 -14.26 -19.46
CA ALA A 201 7.89 -13.05 -19.56
C ALA A 201 8.60 -12.75 -18.24
N MET A 202 7.92 -12.92 -17.11
CA MET A 202 8.50 -12.76 -15.77
C MET A 202 9.65 -13.76 -15.54
N ALA A 203 9.51 -15.01 -15.98
CA ALA A 203 10.56 -16.03 -15.90
C ALA A 203 11.77 -15.64 -16.76
N GLY A 204 11.56 -15.12 -17.95
CA GLY A 204 12.62 -14.68 -18.87
C GLY A 204 13.39 -13.46 -18.34
N GLU A 205 12.73 -12.51 -17.69
CA GLU A 205 13.40 -11.34 -17.08
C GLU A 205 14.13 -11.67 -15.78
N GLY A 206 13.62 -12.62 -15.00
CA GLY A 206 14.25 -13.03 -13.73
C GLY A 206 15.55 -13.81 -13.89
N VAL A 207 15.93 -14.17 -15.11
CA VAL A 207 17.17 -14.92 -15.45
C VAL A 207 18.29 -13.97 -15.91
N ARG A 208 18.02 -12.68 -16.09
CA ARG A 208 18.99 -11.67 -16.52
C ARG A 208 19.72 -11.00 -15.39
#